data_465a5a82df351f70d228f5a3fd77238a
#
_entry.id   465a5a82df351f70d228f5a3fd77238a
#
_cell.length_a   1.000
_cell.length_b   1.000
_cell.length_c   1.000
_cell.angle_alpha   90.00
_cell.angle_beta   90.00
_cell.angle_gamma   90.00
#
_symmetry.space_group_name_H-M   'P 1'
#
loop_
_entity.id
_entity.type
_entity.pdbx_description
1 polymer ?
#
loop_
_entity_poly.entity_id
_entity_poly.type
_entity_poly.pdbx_seq_one_letter_code
_entity_poly.pdbx_strand_id
1 'polypeptide(L)'
;MCNRVVQKGREVKPGQPIMVLIRGPGGDYELPFDEAIFGGPARVESQSYWIKRERAEPVLIPDVERFGEKDKVTGQQNYEDVPPGTALEGLLLPTPPGKAYRLLKVLTQPATPDQIARLGNDRAPVLILPSPPAAPSDRSLSL
;
A
#
# COMPACT_ATOMS: atom_id res chain seq x y z
N MET A 1 12.83 -0.25 0.61
CA MET A 1 11.59 -1.04 0.56
C MET A 1 10.63 -0.53 1.62
N CYS A 2 9.35 -0.42 1.28
CA CYS A 2 8.34 0.11 2.19
C CYS A 2 8.22 -0.76 3.45
N ASN A 3 8.58 -0.22 4.59
CA ASN A 3 8.56 -0.94 5.86
C ASN A 3 7.69 -0.27 6.93
N ARG A 4 7.05 0.84 6.58
CA ARG A 4 6.12 1.57 7.47
C ARG A 4 4.99 2.14 6.65
N VAL A 5 3.78 2.06 7.17
CA VAL A 5 2.59 2.70 6.58
C VAL A 5 1.86 3.41 7.70
N VAL A 6 1.48 4.66 7.49
CA VAL A 6 0.65 5.39 8.46
C VAL A 6 -0.75 5.54 7.88
N GLN A 7 -1.71 4.99 8.58
CA GLN A 7 -3.14 5.02 8.23
C GLN A 7 -3.92 5.59 9.41
N LYS A 8 -4.77 6.59 9.15
CA LYS A 8 -5.64 7.21 10.17
C LYS A 8 -4.89 7.49 11.49
N GLY A 9 -3.72 8.12 11.38
CA GLY A 9 -2.90 8.50 12.52
C GLY A 9 -2.13 7.36 13.19
N ARG A 10 -2.23 6.13 12.69
CA ARG A 10 -1.55 4.97 13.27
C ARG A 10 -0.42 4.48 12.37
N GLU A 11 0.78 4.40 12.92
CA GLU A 11 1.91 3.81 12.23
C GLU A 11 1.84 2.28 12.29
N VAL A 12 1.95 1.64 11.14
CA VAL A 12 1.93 0.19 11.01
C VAL A 12 3.31 -0.32 10.63
N LYS A 13 3.82 -1.23 11.42
CA LYS A 13 5.10 -1.92 11.21
C LYS A 13 4.85 -3.36 10.76
N PRO A 14 5.83 -4.04 10.14
CA PRO A 14 5.70 -5.46 9.86
C PRO A 14 5.32 -6.25 11.12
N GLY A 15 4.35 -7.14 10.98
CA GLY A 15 3.81 -7.91 12.09
C GLY A 15 2.60 -7.29 12.78
N GLN A 16 2.21 -6.08 12.39
CA GLN A 16 1.07 -5.39 12.99
C GLN A 16 -0.15 -5.39 12.06
N PRO A 17 -1.36 -5.28 12.62
CA PRO A 17 -2.57 -5.16 11.81
C PRO A 17 -2.54 -3.94 10.89
N ILE A 18 -3.02 -4.13 9.66
CA ILE A 18 -3.08 -3.10 8.63
C ILE A 18 -4.47 -3.11 7.99
N MET A 19 -4.99 -1.94 7.68
CA MET A 19 -6.29 -1.82 7.03
C MET A 19 -6.16 -2.15 5.55
N VAL A 20 -7.06 -3.01 5.06
CA VAL A 20 -7.05 -3.49 3.67
C VAL A 20 -8.45 -3.36 3.08
N LEU A 21 -8.52 -2.88 1.84
CA LEU A 21 -9.75 -2.76 1.08
C LEU A 21 -9.75 -3.82 -0.03
N ILE A 22 -10.73 -4.71 0.03
CA ILE A 22 -10.93 -5.74 -0.98
C ILE A 22 -11.95 -5.24 -1.99
N ARG A 23 -11.64 -5.39 -3.27
CA ARG A 23 -12.57 -5.05 -4.34
C ARG A 23 -13.39 -6.27 -4.70
N GLY A 24 -14.69 -6.20 -4.46
CA GLY A 24 -15.61 -7.27 -4.77
C GLY A 24 -16.60 -6.88 -5.87
N PRO A 25 -17.31 -7.86 -6.44
CA PRO A 25 -18.31 -7.60 -7.49
C PRO A 25 -19.48 -6.74 -7.01
N GLY A 26 -19.76 -6.73 -5.72
CA GLY A 26 -20.80 -5.89 -5.11
C GLY A 26 -20.30 -4.57 -4.54
N GLY A 27 -19.04 -4.22 -4.79
CA GLY A 27 -18.41 -3.02 -4.25
C GLY A 27 -17.19 -3.35 -3.39
N ASP A 28 -16.53 -2.30 -2.92
CA ASP A 28 -15.35 -2.45 -2.09
C ASP A 28 -15.75 -2.63 -0.62
N TYR A 29 -14.99 -3.44 0.12
CA TYR A 29 -15.22 -3.62 1.55
C TYR A 29 -13.89 -3.75 2.30
N GLU A 30 -13.87 -3.24 3.54
CA GLU A 30 -12.71 -3.38 4.41
C GLU A 30 -12.74 -4.72 5.12
N LEU A 31 -11.56 -5.35 5.25
CA LEU A 31 -11.43 -6.51 6.12
C LEU A 31 -11.56 -6.08 7.57
N PRO A 32 -12.16 -6.92 8.43
CA PRO A 32 -12.13 -6.66 9.86
C PRO A 32 -10.71 -6.44 10.36
N PHE A 33 -10.58 -5.57 11.35
CA PHE A 33 -9.30 -5.33 12.01
C PHE A 33 -8.73 -6.66 12.53
N ASP A 34 -7.44 -6.84 12.43
CA ASP A 34 -6.68 -8.03 12.79
C ASP A 34 -6.71 -9.17 11.77
N GLU A 35 -7.55 -9.14 10.75
CA GLU A 35 -7.53 -10.18 9.72
C GLU A 35 -6.39 -10.01 8.72
N ALA A 36 -5.87 -8.80 8.54
CA ALA A 36 -4.72 -8.55 7.69
C ALA A 36 -3.55 -8.04 8.53
N ILE A 37 -2.40 -8.70 8.38
CA ILE A 37 -1.16 -8.36 9.08
C ILE A 37 -0.13 -7.91 8.05
N PHE A 38 0.53 -6.79 8.30
CA PHE A 38 1.58 -6.29 7.41
C PHE A 38 2.75 -7.27 7.37
N GLY A 39 2.98 -7.85 6.19
CA GLY A 39 4.02 -8.86 5.97
C GLY A 39 5.23 -8.33 5.20
N GLY A 40 5.39 -7.03 5.09
CA GLY A 40 6.50 -6.42 4.38
C GLY A 40 6.24 -6.21 2.90
N PRO A 41 7.26 -5.90 2.12
CA PRO A 41 7.13 -5.58 0.70
C PRO A 41 7.15 -6.82 -0.20
N ALA A 42 6.61 -6.66 -1.41
CA ALA A 42 6.78 -7.57 -2.52
C ALA A 42 7.05 -6.74 -3.77
N ARG A 43 7.86 -7.25 -4.69
CA ARG A 43 8.19 -6.52 -5.91
C ARG A 43 7.09 -6.68 -6.94
N VAL A 44 6.73 -5.59 -7.62
CA VAL A 44 5.75 -5.63 -8.71
C VAL A 44 6.23 -6.57 -9.83
N GLU A 45 7.52 -6.69 -10.03
CA GLU A 45 8.12 -7.60 -11.02
C GLU A 45 7.83 -9.08 -10.71
N SER A 46 7.56 -9.42 -9.44
CA SER A 46 7.21 -10.77 -9.01
C SER A 46 5.71 -10.96 -8.77
N GLN A 47 4.88 -9.98 -9.12
CA GLN A 47 3.45 -10.00 -8.86
C GLN A 47 2.77 -11.24 -9.45
N SER A 48 3.13 -11.60 -10.66
CA SER A 48 2.56 -12.77 -11.34
C SER A 48 2.84 -14.06 -10.55
N TYR A 49 4.03 -14.22 -9.99
CA TYR A 49 4.36 -15.35 -9.15
C TYR A 49 3.47 -15.42 -7.89
N TRP A 50 3.32 -14.29 -7.21
CA TRP A 50 2.50 -14.22 -6.00
C TRP A 50 1.05 -14.59 -6.28
N ILE A 51 0.49 -14.10 -7.39
CA ILE A 51 -0.91 -14.35 -7.75
C ILE A 51 -1.10 -15.81 -8.18
N LYS A 52 -0.24 -16.32 -9.06
CA LYS A 52 -0.42 -17.66 -9.63
C LYS A 52 0.02 -18.79 -8.70
N ARG A 53 1.13 -18.62 -7.99
CA ARG A 53 1.71 -19.67 -7.15
C ARG A 53 1.26 -19.58 -5.71
N GLU A 54 1.25 -18.39 -5.17
CA GLU A 54 0.90 -18.16 -3.77
C GLU A 54 -0.57 -17.79 -3.58
N ARG A 55 -1.32 -17.66 -4.68
CA ARG A 55 -2.75 -17.33 -4.67
C ARG A 55 -3.04 -16.01 -3.99
N ALA A 56 -2.13 -15.05 -4.12
CA ALA A 56 -2.32 -13.71 -3.58
C ALA A 56 -3.43 -13.00 -4.33
N GLU A 57 -4.19 -12.18 -3.60
CA GLU A 57 -5.28 -11.38 -4.14
C GLU A 57 -4.86 -9.92 -4.19
N PRO A 58 -4.97 -9.25 -5.35
CA PRO A 58 -4.70 -7.81 -5.43
C PRO A 58 -5.70 -7.04 -4.59
N VAL A 59 -5.19 -6.14 -3.75
CA VAL A 59 -6.01 -5.34 -2.84
C VAL A 59 -5.45 -3.93 -2.76
N LEU A 60 -6.19 -3.04 -2.09
CA LEU A 60 -5.74 -1.69 -1.80
C LEU A 60 -5.48 -1.54 -0.31
N ILE A 61 -4.48 -0.72 0.01
CA ILE A 61 -4.20 -0.28 1.37
C ILE A 61 -4.70 1.17 1.44
N PRO A 62 -5.89 1.42 2.01
CA PRO A 62 -6.55 2.72 1.92
C PRO A 62 -6.07 3.71 2.97
N ASP A 63 -6.45 4.97 2.78
CA ASP A 63 -6.26 6.04 3.77
C ASP A 63 -4.82 6.21 4.24
N VAL A 64 -3.87 6.09 3.32
CA VAL A 64 -2.46 6.25 3.64
C VAL A 64 -2.13 7.73 3.73
N GLU A 65 -1.54 8.13 4.85
CA GLU A 65 -1.09 9.50 5.10
C GLU A 65 0.38 9.68 4.75
N ARG A 66 1.18 8.66 5.03
CA ARG A 66 2.60 8.61 4.70
C ARG A 66 3.08 7.18 4.69
N PHE A 67 4.21 6.95 4.03
CA PHE A 67 4.90 5.66 4.10
C PHE A 67 6.36 5.87 4.52
N GLY A 68 6.98 4.82 5.03
CA GLY A 68 8.36 4.85 5.49
C GLY A 68 9.26 3.94 4.69
N GLU A 69 10.47 4.40 4.46
CA GLU A 69 11.54 3.68 3.80
C GLU A 69 12.81 3.77 4.66
N LYS A 70 13.54 2.69 4.71
CA LYS A 70 14.80 2.68 5.41
C LYS A 70 15.93 3.01 4.46
N ASP A 71 16.79 3.97 4.83
CA ASP A 71 17.99 4.29 4.06
C ASP A 71 18.89 3.05 4.03
N LYS A 72 19.29 2.61 2.84
CA LYS A 72 20.09 1.40 2.68
C LYS A 72 21.50 1.51 3.23
N VAL A 73 22.03 2.73 3.30
CA VAL A 73 23.40 2.98 3.75
C VAL A 73 23.43 3.28 5.25
N THR A 74 22.61 4.22 5.71
CA THR A 74 22.64 4.69 7.09
C THR A 74 21.71 3.92 8.02
N GLY A 75 20.70 3.24 7.48
CA GLY A 75 19.67 2.59 8.27
C GLY A 75 18.63 3.55 8.85
N GLN A 76 18.72 4.84 8.51
CA GLN A 76 17.77 5.84 9.01
C GLN A 76 16.39 5.60 8.41
N GLN A 77 15.36 5.67 9.27
CA GLN A 77 13.97 5.58 8.85
C GLN A 77 13.52 6.94 8.32
N ASN A 78 13.15 7.01 7.05
CA ASN A 78 12.68 8.21 6.39
C ASN A 78 11.20 8.04 6.03
N TYR A 79 10.46 9.14 5.97
CA TYR A 79 9.03 9.13 5.66
C TYR A 79 8.73 10.08 4.51
N GLU A 80 7.74 9.72 3.71
CA GLU A 80 7.20 10.58 2.65
C GLU A 80 5.69 10.74 2.86
N ASP A 81 5.22 11.99 2.92
CA ASP A 81 3.80 12.30 3.00
C ASP A 81 3.17 12.10 1.62
N VAL A 82 1.93 11.64 1.61
CA VAL A 82 1.16 11.48 0.38
C VAL A 82 -0.16 12.23 0.50
N PRO A 83 -0.79 12.61 -0.63
CA PRO A 83 -2.06 13.35 -0.57
C PRO A 83 -3.14 12.58 0.18
N PRO A 84 -4.04 13.27 0.89
CA PRO A 84 -5.19 12.61 1.52
C PRO A 84 -6.00 11.80 0.51
N GLY A 85 -6.44 10.61 0.92
CA GLY A 85 -7.16 9.69 0.05
C GLY A 85 -6.28 8.81 -0.82
N THR A 86 -4.96 8.89 -0.67
CA THR A 86 -4.03 8.00 -1.37
C THR A 86 -4.13 6.58 -0.83
N ALA A 87 -4.09 5.61 -1.73
CA ALA A 87 -3.98 4.20 -1.39
C ALA A 87 -2.65 3.64 -1.91
N LEU A 88 -2.22 2.53 -1.36
CA LEU A 88 -1.11 1.75 -1.90
C LEU A 88 -1.65 0.46 -2.50
N GLU A 89 -0.98 -0.03 -3.53
CA GLU A 89 -1.27 -1.36 -4.06
C GLU A 89 -0.65 -2.42 -3.18
N GLY A 90 -1.39 -3.50 -2.94
CA GLY A 90 -0.92 -4.61 -2.13
C GLY A 90 -1.39 -5.95 -2.66
N LEU A 91 -0.81 -6.99 -2.08
CA LEU A 91 -1.20 -8.38 -2.32
C LEU A 91 -1.55 -9.01 -0.99
N LEU A 92 -2.73 -9.60 -0.91
CA LEU A 92 -3.21 -10.29 0.28
C LEU A 92 -3.07 -11.79 0.07
N LEU A 93 -2.26 -12.43 0.91
CA LEU A 93 -2.03 -13.87 0.84
C LEU A 93 -3.19 -14.63 1.47
N PRO A 94 -3.41 -15.91 1.07
CA PRO A 94 -4.40 -16.76 1.75
C PRO A 94 -4.05 -16.96 3.22
N THR A 95 -5.06 -17.30 4.02
CA THR A 95 -4.85 -17.64 5.43
C THR A 95 -3.94 -18.87 5.54
N PRO A 96 -2.79 -18.77 6.25
CA PRO A 96 -1.93 -19.92 6.46
C PRO A 96 -2.64 -20.99 7.32
N PRO A 97 -2.29 -22.28 7.18
CA PRO A 97 -2.87 -23.32 8.00
C PRO A 97 -2.68 -23.03 9.51
N GLY A 98 -3.77 -23.16 10.27
CA GLY A 98 -3.74 -22.95 11.71
C GLY A 98 -3.68 -21.49 12.17
N LYS A 99 -3.81 -20.53 11.24
CA LYS A 99 -3.79 -19.10 11.56
C LYS A 99 -5.15 -18.48 11.26
N ALA A 100 -5.42 -17.34 11.91
CA ALA A 100 -6.66 -16.58 11.71
C ALA A 100 -6.42 -15.28 10.93
N TYR A 101 -5.22 -15.05 10.42
CA TYR A 101 -4.88 -13.82 9.72
C TYR A 101 -4.30 -14.12 8.33
N ARG A 102 -4.31 -13.10 7.48
CA ARG A 102 -3.72 -13.13 6.15
C ARG A 102 -2.60 -12.11 6.08
N LEU A 103 -1.46 -12.46 5.49
CA LEU A 103 -0.36 -11.54 5.32
C LEU A 103 -0.62 -10.60 4.15
N LEU A 104 -0.37 -9.31 4.39
CA LEU A 104 -0.46 -8.25 3.38
C LEU A 104 0.95 -7.88 2.95
N LYS A 105 1.22 -7.95 1.64
CA LYS A 105 2.48 -7.46 1.06
C LYS A 105 2.22 -6.14 0.35
N VAL A 106 3.03 -5.12 0.65
CA VAL A 106 2.98 -3.85 -0.09
C VAL A 106 3.76 -4.02 -1.39
N LEU A 107 3.11 -3.76 -2.53
CA LEU A 107 3.79 -3.81 -3.81
C LEU A 107 4.74 -2.63 -3.95
N THR A 108 5.97 -2.92 -4.38
CA THR A 108 7.00 -1.91 -4.61
C THR A 108 7.46 -1.92 -6.06
N GLN A 109 7.89 -0.76 -6.53
CA GLN A 109 8.43 -0.53 -7.85
C GLN A 109 9.76 0.20 -7.73
N PRO A 110 10.57 0.28 -8.81
CA PRO A 110 11.79 1.08 -8.76
C PRO A 110 11.46 2.52 -8.37
N ALA A 111 12.21 3.06 -7.42
CA ALA A 111 12.05 4.43 -6.97
C ALA A 111 12.57 5.39 -8.03
N THR A 112 11.98 6.59 -8.09
CA THR A 112 12.50 7.67 -8.92
C THR A 112 13.80 8.22 -8.33
N PRO A 113 14.64 8.93 -9.13
CA PRO A 113 15.83 9.58 -8.58
C PRO A 113 15.53 10.51 -7.42
N ASP A 114 14.43 11.25 -7.46
CA ASP A 114 14.02 12.14 -6.35
C ASP A 114 13.66 11.34 -5.09
N GLN A 115 12.96 10.22 -5.24
CA GLN A 115 12.65 9.36 -4.11
C GLN A 115 13.90 8.76 -3.49
N ILE A 116 14.85 8.33 -4.32
CA ILE A 116 16.12 7.79 -3.82
C ILE A 116 16.88 8.88 -3.03
N ALA A 117 16.89 10.11 -3.54
CA ALA A 117 17.56 11.21 -2.86
C ALA A 117 16.93 11.53 -1.50
N ARG A 118 15.58 11.49 -1.42
CA ARG A 118 14.86 11.80 -0.17
C ARG A 118 14.85 10.64 0.83
N LEU A 119 14.70 9.42 0.34
CA LEU A 119 14.41 8.27 1.19
C LEU A 119 15.60 7.32 1.35
N GLY A 120 16.57 7.40 0.46
CA GLY A 120 17.76 6.56 0.53
C GLY A 120 17.51 5.10 0.14
N ASN A 121 16.45 4.83 -0.61
CA ASN A 121 16.09 3.47 -1.02
C ASN A 121 15.72 3.43 -2.50
N ASP A 122 16.11 2.36 -3.18
CA ASP A 122 15.87 2.19 -4.63
C ASP A 122 14.49 1.59 -4.95
N ARG A 123 13.70 1.30 -3.93
CA ARG A 123 12.32 0.81 -4.09
C ARG A 123 11.35 1.74 -3.39
N ALA A 124 10.15 1.87 -3.95
CA ALA A 124 9.08 2.67 -3.37
C ALA A 124 7.75 1.96 -3.58
N PRO A 125 6.74 2.20 -2.71
CA PRO A 125 5.42 1.60 -2.92
C PRO A 125 4.75 2.15 -4.18
N VAL A 126 3.82 1.36 -4.72
CA VAL A 126 2.99 1.80 -5.85
C VAL A 126 1.83 2.59 -5.29
N LEU A 127 1.78 3.88 -5.60
CA LEU A 127 0.75 4.79 -5.10
C LEU A 127 -0.44 4.83 -6.05
N ILE A 128 -1.65 4.85 -5.48
CA ILE A 128 -2.88 5.17 -6.19
C ILE A 128 -3.37 6.48 -5.63
N LEU A 129 -3.14 7.56 -6.38
CA LEU A 129 -3.53 8.89 -5.96
C LEU A 129 -5.05 9.04 -6.05
N PRO A 130 -5.66 9.88 -5.18
CA PRO A 130 -7.09 10.13 -5.28
C PRO A 130 -7.41 10.82 -6.60
N SER A 131 -8.56 10.45 -7.19
CA SER A 131 -9.02 11.13 -8.38
C SER A 131 -9.29 12.60 -8.05
N PRO A 132 -8.87 13.56 -8.92
CA PRO A 132 -9.24 14.95 -8.69
C PRO A 132 -10.75 15.09 -8.72
N PRO A 133 -11.33 15.97 -7.88
CA PRO A 133 -12.76 16.20 -7.94
C PRO A 133 -13.14 16.72 -9.33
N ALA A 134 -14.33 16.32 -9.82
CA ALA A 134 -14.84 16.83 -11.08
C ALA A 134 -14.83 18.36 -11.05
N ALA A 135 -14.25 18.98 -12.08
CA ALA A 135 -14.12 20.42 -12.13
C ALA A 135 -15.53 21.06 -12.21
N PRO A 136 -16.00 21.81 -11.19
CA PRO A 136 -17.32 22.41 -11.25
C PRO A 136 -17.49 23.38 -12.42
N SER A 137 -16.40 24.02 -12.85
CA SER A 137 -16.40 24.93 -13.98
C SER A 137 -16.83 24.28 -15.29
N ASP A 138 -16.49 23.01 -15.50
CA ASP A 138 -16.86 22.31 -16.72
C ASP A 138 -18.38 22.13 -16.82
N ARG A 139 -19.02 21.84 -15.70
CA ARG A 139 -20.45 21.64 -15.64
C ARG A 139 -21.21 22.97 -15.74
N SER A 140 -20.68 24.01 -15.12
CA SER A 140 -21.31 25.33 -15.18
C SER A 140 -21.18 25.95 -16.57
N LEU A 141 -20.11 25.62 -17.30
CA LEU A 141 -19.93 26.11 -18.67
C LEU A 141 -20.81 25.39 -19.68
N SER A 142 -21.29 24.21 -19.35
CA SER A 142 -22.18 23.45 -20.23
C SER A 142 -23.64 23.94 -20.16
N LEU A 143 -23.93 24.86 -19.28
CA LEU A 143 -25.24 25.47 -19.13
C LEU A 143 -25.34 26.69 -20.02
#